data_02f3925549cc7a165c4de8e828d4750d
#
_entry.id   02f3925549cc7a165c4de8e828d4750d
#
_cell.length_a   1.000
_cell.length_b   1.000
_cell.length_c   1.000
_cell.angle_alpha   90.00
_cell.angle_beta   90.00
_cell.angle_gamma   90.00
#
_symmetry.space_group_name_H-M   'P 1'
#
loop_
_entity.id
_entity.type
_entity.pdbx_description
1 polymer ?
#
loop_
_entity_poly.entity_id
_entity_poly.type
_entity_poly.pdbx_seq_one_letter_code
_entity_poly.pdbx_strand_id
1 'polypeptide(L)'
;MAEAEFRNVGRVEDIPPGTIRPFTVDEQEIAVANVGGEFFATQQHCLHLSGPLGEGRLEGKKLSCPWHGWQYDVTTGNNEFDHAIQLKTFEVKVEGGEVKVAI
;
A
#
# COMPACT_ATOMS: atom_id res chain seq x y z
N MET A 1 5.32 -21.58 -13.34
CA MET A 1 4.65 -20.52 -12.55
C MET A 1 5.12 -19.17 -13.05
N ALA A 2 4.19 -18.30 -13.38
CA ALA A 2 4.55 -16.99 -13.89
C ALA A 2 5.06 -16.11 -12.74
N GLU A 3 6.16 -15.41 -12.98
CA GLU A 3 6.68 -14.46 -12.03
C GLU A 3 5.83 -13.19 -12.10
N ALA A 4 5.65 -12.52 -10.97
CA ALA A 4 4.99 -11.24 -10.95
C ALA A 4 5.84 -10.23 -11.72
N GLU A 5 5.19 -9.45 -12.57
CA GLU A 5 5.87 -8.41 -13.32
C GLU A 5 5.75 -7.08 -12.59
N PHE A 6 6.83 -6.32 -12.60
CA PHE A 6 6.81 -4.98 -12.05
C PHE A 6 6.12 -4.02 -13.01
N ARG A 7 5.07 -3.38 -12.54
CA ARG A 7 4.28 -2.43 -13.31
C ARG A 7 4.50 -1.02 -12.77
N ASN A 8 4.70 -0.06 -13.66
CA ASN A 8 4.82 1.33 -13.29
C ASN A 8 3.46 1.84 -12.80
N VAL A 9 3.39 2.30 -11.56
CA VAL A 9 2.13 2.84 -11.00
C VAL A 9 2.14 4.36 -10.90
N GLY A 10 3.32 4.98 -10.91
CA GLY A 10 3.43 6.42 -10.80
C GLY A 10 4.87 6.84 -10.58
N ARG A 11 5.05 8.08 -10.17
CA ARG A 11 6.37 8.65 -9.89
C ARG A 11 6.53 8.84 -8.39
N VAL A 12 7.78 8.86 -7.93
CA VAL A 12 8.07 9.05 -6.50
C VAL A 12 7.47 10.36 -5.97
N GLU A 13 7.44 11.41 -6.79
CA GLU A 13 6.87 12.70 -6.38
C GLU A 13 5.35 12.68 -6.26
N ASP A 14 4.67 11.68 -6.81
CA ASP A 14 3.23 11.52 -6.69
C ASP A 14 2.82 11.03 -5.31
N ILE A 15 3.78 10.48 -4.56
CA ILE A 15 3.54 9.91 -3.24
C ILE A 15 4.55 10.53 -2.26
N PRO A 16 4.29 11.75 -1.76
CA PRO A 16 5.21 12.40 -0.83
C PRO A 16 5.40 11.58 0.45
N PRO A 17 6.55 11.74 1.14
CA PRO A 17 6.80 11.03 2.41
C PRO A 17 5.65 11.25 3.40
N GLY A 18 5.25 10.18 4.08
CA GLY A 18 4.18 10.24 5.07
C GLY A 18 2.78 10.14 4.46
N THR A 19 2.67 9.80 3.19
CA THR A 19 1.35 9.66 2.53
C THR A 19 1.16 8.28 1.93
N ILE A 20 -0.10 7.95 1.67
CA ILE A 20 -0.51 6.75 0.96
C ILE A 20 -1.47 7.17 -0.15
N ARG A 21 -1.40 6.52 -1.31
CA ARG A 21 -2.23 6.86 -2.47
C ARG A 21 -2.78 5.60 -3.13
N PRO A 22 -4.03 5.64 -3.61
CA PRO A 22 -4.58 4.51 -4.35
C PRO A 22 -4.15 4.55 -5.82
N PHE A 23 -3.95 3.37 -6.40
CA PHE A 23 -3.65 3.22 -7.83
C PHE A 23 -4.40 2.03 -8.38
N THR A 24 -4.74 2.08 -9.66
CA THR A 24 -5.34 0.95 -10.37
C THR A 24 -4.40 0.54 -11.48
N VAL A 25 -3.98 -0.73 -11.46
CA VAL A 25 -3.06 -1.27 -12.45
C VAL A 25 -3.66 -2.57 -12.98
N ASP A 26 -3.91 -2.62 -14.28
CA ASP A 26 -4.52 -3.80 -14.93
C ASP A 26 -5.78 -4.28 -14.19
N GLU A 27 -6.66 -3.33 -13.88
CA GLU A 27 -7.93 -3.59 -13.17
C GLU A 27 -7.76 -4.01 -11.70
N GLN A 28 -6.55 -4.06 -11.20
CA GLN A 28 -6.28 -4.37 -9.80
C GLN A 28 -6.05 -3.07 -9.03
N GLU A 29 -6.78 -2.90 -7.93
CA GLU A 29 -6.64 -1.74 -7.07
C GLU A 29 -5.62 -2.03 -5.97
N ILE A 30 -4.65 -1.11 -5.81
CA ILE A 30 -3.62 -1.21 -4.78
C ILE A 30 -3.45 0.13 -4.09
N ALA A 31 -2.82 0.11 -2.92
CA ALA A 31 -2.44 1.31 -2.21
C ALA A 31 -0.92 1.33 -2.06
N VAL A 32 -0.30 2.46 -2.34
CA VAL A 32 1.15 2.62 -2.22
C VAL A 32 1.45 3.69 -1.19
N ALA A 33 2.27 3.33 -0.22
CA ALA A 33 2.67 4.21 0.89
C ALA A 33 4.13 4.59 0.78
N ASN A 34 4.44 5.83 1.13
CA ASN A 34 5.82 6.30 1.25
C ASN A 34 6.13 6.51 2.74
N VAL A 35 6.95 5.62 3.30
CA VAL A 35 7.36 5.67 4.70
C VAL A 35 8.80 6.17 4.75
N GLY A 36 8.96 7.48 4.91
CA GLY A 36 10.29 8.08 5.02
C GLY A 36 11.20 7.87 3.82
N GLY A 37 10.63 7.71 2.62
CA GLY A 37 11.39 7.46 1.40
C GLY A 37 11.39 6.02 0.95
N GLU A 38 10.85 5.10 1.76
CA GLU A 38 10.66 3.71 1.36
C GLU A 38 9.22 3.48 0.95
N PHE A 39 9.02 2.77 -0.15
CA PHE A 39 7.69 2.55 -0.70
C PHE A 39 7.20 1.14 -0.41
N PHE A 40 5.94 1.04 0.02
CA PHE A 40 5.28 -0.23 0.33
C PHE A 40 3.92 -0.26 -0.36
N ALA A 41 3.53 -1.41 -0.87
CA ALA A 41 2.24 -1.56 -1.55
C ALA A 41 1.40 -2.62 -0.87
N THR A 42 0.12 -2.33 -0.68
CA THR A 42 -0.85 -3.24 -0.09
C THR A 42 -2.10 -3.30 -0.95
N GLN A 43 -2.99 -4.24 -0.64
CA GLN A 43 -4.32 -4.24 -1.24
C GLN A 43 -5.03 -2.91 -0.91
N GLN A 44 -5.88 -2.45 -1.80
CA GLN A 44 -6.59 -1.17 -1.63
C GLN A 44 -7.72 -1.26 -0.59
N HIS A 45 -8.37 -2.41 -0.50
CA HIS A 45 -9.55 -2.55 0.36
C HIS A 45 -9.20 -3.15 1.71
N CYS A 46 -9.67 -2.49 2.77
CA CYS A 46 -9.54 -2.99 4.13
C CYS A 46 -10.26 -4.33 4.27
N LEU A 47 -9.69 -5.25 5.04
CA LEU A 47 -10.31 -6.55 5.32
C LEU A 47 -11.59 -6.39 6.13
N HIS A 48 -11.75 -5.25 6.79
CA HIS A 48 -12.96 -4.89 7.52
C HIS A 48 -13.80 -3.94 6.67
N LEU A 49 -14.93 -4.40 6.14
CA LEU A 49 -15.89 -3.60 5.37
C LEU A 49 -15.33 -2.96 4.09
N SER A 50 -14.21 -3.45 3.57
CA SER A 50 -13.62 -2.99 2.31
C SER A 50 -13.35 -1.49 2.22
N GLY A 51 -12.97 -0.86 3.35
CA GLY A 51 -12.64 0.57 3.36
C GLY A 51 -11.46 0.90 2.45
N PRO A 52 -11.44 2.09 1.84
CA PRO A 52 -10.38 2.45 0.87
C PRO A 52 -9.09 2.84 1.58
N LEU A 53 -8.17 1.89 1.73
CA LEU A 53 -6.90 2.09 2.43
C LEU A 53 -6.03 3.19 1.81
N GLY A 54 -6.10 3.35 0.49
CA GLY A 54 -5.34 4.40 -0.19
C GLY A 54 -5.78 5.81 0.15
N GLU A 55 -6.94 5.97 0.78
CA GLU A 55 -7.44 7.25 1.27
C GLU A 55 -7.32 7.34 2.79
N GLY A 56 -6.66 6.39 3.40
CA GLY A 56 -6.44 6.35 4.84
C GLY A 56 -5.35 7.30 5.30
N ARG A 57 -5.06 7.21 6.59
CA ARG A 57 -4.05 8.05 7.22
C ARG A 57 -2.81 7.22 7.52
N LEU A 58 -1.65 7.74 7.11
CA LEU A 58 -0.38 7.10 7.36
C LEU A 58 0.40 7.88 8.41
N GLU A 59 0.81 7.21 9.50
CA GLU A 59 1.68 7.78 10.52
C GLU A 59 2.88 6.85 10.70
N GLY A 60 4.05 7.27 10.22
CA GLY A 60 5.20 6.39 10.13
C GLY A 60 4.84 5.20 9.24
N LYS A 61 4.87 3.99 9.78
CA LYS A 61 4.48 2.78 9.05
C LYS A 61 3.07 2.30 9.39
N LYS A 62 2.35 3.04 10.24
CA LYS A 62 1.01 2.68 10.67
C LYS A 62 -0.02 3.30 9.74
N LEU A 63 -0.83 2.45 9.13
CA LEU A 63 -1.90 2.85 8.24
C LEU A 63 -3.24 2.69 8.96
N SER A 64 -4.02 3.76 9.02
CA SER A 64 -5.38 3.71 9.58
C SER A 64 -6.39 3.70 8.45
N CYS A 65 -7.28 2.69 8.47
CA CYS A 65 -8.40 2.64 7.53
C CYS A 65 -9.33 3.82 7.81
N PRO A 66 -9.83 4.55 6.78
CA PRO A 66 -10.74 5.67 7.01
C PRO A 66 -12.10 5.23 7.56
N TRP A 67 -12.41 3.93 7.42
CA TRP A 67 -13.65 3.35 7.96
C TRP A 67 -13.34 2.61 9.26
N HIS A 68 -13.88 3.06 10.37
CA HIS A 68 -13.76 2.47 11.70
C HIS A 68 -12.36 2.43 12.32
N GLY A 69 -11.35 3.02 11.65
CA GLY A 69 -10.03 3.20 12.24
C GLY A 69 -9.20 1.95 12.45
N TRP A 70 -9.47 0.86 11.74
CA TRP A 70 -8.60 -0.31 11.80
C TRP A 70 -7.20 0.07 11.35
N GLN A 71 -6.19 -0.41 12.07
CA GLN A 71 -4.81 -0.05 11.84
C GLN A 71 -3.97 -1.24 11.38
N TYR A 72 -3.07 -0.97 10.45
CA TYR A 72 -2.18 -1.97 9.86
C TYR A 72 -0.76 -1.42 9.78
N ASP A 73 0.22 -2.33 9.83
CA ASP A 73 1.61 -1.99 9.54
C ASP A 73 1.79 -2.18 8.03
N VAL A 74 2.04 -1.09 7.29
CA VAL A 74 2.16 -1.17 5.82
C VAL A 74 3.39 -1.96 5.36
N THR A 75 4.38 -2.12 6.22
CA THR A 75 5.61 -2.86 5.87
C THR A 75 5.39 -4.36 5.90
N THR A 76 4.46 -4.85 6.68
CA THR A 76 4.15 -6.27 6.81
C THR A 76 2.72 -6.64 6.44
N GLY A 77 1.80 -5.66 6.47
CA GLY A 77 0.38 -5.90 6.27
C GLY A 77 -0.36 -6.35 7.51
N ASN A 78 0.34 -6.54 8.63
CA ASN A 78 -0.28 -7.04 9.85
C ASN A 78 -1.22 -6.04 10.49
N ASN A 79 -2.40 -6.55 10.93
CA ASN A 79 -3.34 -5.74 11.70
C ASN A 79 -2.77 -5.52 13.11
N GLU A 80 -2.93 -4.30 13.64
CA GLU A 80 -2.38 -3.94 14.95
C GLU A 80 -3.08 -4.67 16.12
N PHE A 81 -4.34 -5.03 15.94
CA PHE A 81 -5.12 -5.70 17.01
C PHE A 81 -5.01 -7.21 16.95
N ASP A 82 -4.87 -7.77 15.76
CA ASP A 82 -4.83 -9.22 15.57
C ASP A 82 -3.87 -9.53 14.42
N HIS A 83 -2.68 -10.02 14.75
CA HIS A 83 -1.63 -10.31 13.77
C HIS A 83 -2.00 -11.48 12.85
N ALA A 84 -3.06 -12.21 13.12
CA ALA A 84 -3.58 -13.23 12.20
C ALA A 84 -4.31 -12.59 11.02
N ILE A 85 -4.74 -11.33 11.17
CA ILE A 85 -5.36 -10.56 10.09
C ILE A 85 -4.25 -9.82 9.37
N GLN A 86 -4.09 -10.10 8.09
CA GLN A 86 -2.99 -9.54 7.32
C GLN A 86 -3.45 -9.09 5.94
N LEU A 87 -3.08 -7.86 5.57
CA LEU A 87 -3.31 -7.35 4.23
C LEU A 87 -2.37 -8.06 3.25
N LYS A 88 -2.84 -8.25 2.03
CA LYS A 88 -1.98 -8.68 0.95
C LYS A 88 -1.01 -7.54 0.64
N THR A 89 0.29 -7.85 0.57
CA THR A 89 1.32 -6.88 0.21
C THR A 89 1.95 -7.26 -1.12
N PHE A 90 2.55 -6.26 -1.77
CA PHE A 90 3.19 -6.44 -3.06
C PHE A 90 4.60 -5.90 -2.98
N GLU A 91 5.53 -6.53 -3.69
CA GLU A 91 6.89 -6.06 -3.77
C GLU A 91 6.95 -4.75 -4.56
N VAL A 92 7.75 -3.79 -4.09
CA VAL A 92 7.88 -2.47 -4.71
C VAL A 92 9.34 -2.23 -5.04
N LYS A 93 9.58 -1.61 -6.21
CA LYS A 93 10.92 -1.16 -6.54
C LYS A 93 10.84 0.22 -7.18
N VAL A 94 11.87 1.03 -6.97
CA VAL A 94 11.95 2.38 -7.53
C VAL A 94 13.11 2.42 -8.52
N GLU A 95 12.81 2.85 -9.73
CA GLU A 95 13.82 2.98 -10.79
C GLU A 95 13.59 4.28 -11.55
N GLY A 96 14.64 5.11 -11.65
CA GLY A 96 14.58 6.34 -12.45
C GLY A 96 13.47 7.30 -12.02
N GLY A 97 13.13 7.34 -10.73
CA GLY A 97 12.08 8.19 -10.23
C GLY A 97 10.68 7.62 -10.42
N GLU A 98 10.57 6.38 -10.88
CA GLU A 98 9.29 5.71 -11.08
C GLU A 98 9.09 4.62 -10.04
N VAL A 99 7.85 4.52 -9.53
CA VAL A 99 7.46 3.49 -8.56
C VAL A 99 6.86 2.32 -9.32
N LYS A 100 7.41 1.14 -9.11
CA LYS A 100 6.95 -0.09 -9.78
C LYS A 100 6.54 -1.11 -8.75
N VAL A 101 5.44 -1.78 -9.01
CA VAL A 101 4.86 -2.77 -8.10
C VAL A 101 4.70 -4.10 -8.82
N ALA A 102 5.09 -5.18 -8.14
CA ALA A 102 4.96 -6.54 -8.67
C ALA A 102 3.53 -7.04 -8.47
N ILE A 103 2.81 -7.15 -9.57
CA ILE A 103 1.41 -7.57 -9.55
C ILE A 103 1.21 -8.77 -10.47
#